data_2b669a7523d58f7dcf8cfce36581ad74
#
_entry.id   2b669a7523d58f7dcf8cfce36581ad74
#
_cell.length_a   1.000
_cell.length_b   1.000
_cell.length_c   1.000
_cell.angle_alpha   90.00
_cell.angle_beta   90.00
_cell.angle_gamma   90.00
#
_symmetry.space_group_name_H-M   'P 1'
#
loop_
_entity.id
_entity.type
_entity.pdbx_description
1 polymer ?
#
loop_
_entity_poly.entity_id
_entity_poly.type
_entity_poly.pdbx_seq_one_letter_code
_entity_poly.pdbx_strand_id
1 'polypeptide(L)'
;MDKRFKLIEMYLDGELSAEEQKDFEKAIETDSRLKELFYLSIDINKSIVEDDVIDLRNKIEKIVTSEERTYKTGINRNFIRVLAAASIIVFIVIVKTLFLQNNQLTNQELYSNYFTVYNSVSYARTLVYIDDSLRKYQNSAFEFYINDEYDSSLIYFNKALIIDKDNILLNFYSGIVNMKLENYSEAETNLHFVVDNGENLFEEQAFWYLALLYIIQNKTDSAVVVLLDLQENSFKYKNKSKEILDIIKRD
;
A
#
# COMPACT_ATOMS: atom_id res chain seq x y z
N MET A 1 -9.08 -0.67 15.91
CA MET A 1 -8.50 -1.82 16.61
C MET A 1 -9.62 -2.60 17.25
N ASP A 2 -9.78 -3.87 16.95
CA ASP A 2 -10.89 -4.69 17.45
C ASP A 2 -10.76 -4.83 18.97
N LYS A 3 -11.84 -4.55 19.71
CA LYS A 3 -11.87 -4.66 21.20
C LYS A 3 -11.46 -6.04 21.70
N ARG A 4 -11.65 -7.07 20.90
CA ARG A 4 -11.27 -8.46 21.20
C ARG A 4 -9.75 -8.66 21.24
N PHE A 5 -9.01 -8.03 20.34
CA PHE A 5 -7.55 -8.09 20.33
C PHE A 5 -6.95 -7.50 21.60
N LYS A 6 -7.44 -6.33 22.01
CA LYS A 6 -6.97 -5.68 23.23
C LYS A 6 -7.24 -6.54 24.48
N LEU A 7 -8.38 -7.21 24.52
CA LEU A 7 -8.76 -8.09 25.65
C LEU A 7 -7.87 -9.34 25.71
N ILE A 8 -7.50 -9.91 24.56
CA ILE A 8 -6.56 -11.03 24.44
C ILE A 8 -5.16 -10.63 24.92
N GLU A 9 -4.66 -9.47 24.50
CA GLU A 9 -3.36 -8.94 24.96
C GLU A 9 -3.33 -8.77 26.49
N MET A 10 -4.32 -8.10 27.05
CA MET A 10 -4.41 -7.89 28.51
C MET A 10 -4.47 -9.22 29.30
N TYR A 11 -5.12 -10.27 28.74
CA TYR A 11 -5.15 -11.61 29.36
C TYR A 11 -3.77 -12.28 29.29
N LEU A 12 -3.09 -12.23 28.15
CA LEU A 12 -1.78 -12.84 27.94
C LEU A 12 -0.68 -12.16 28.76
N ASP A 13 -0.80 -10.85 28.97
CA ASP A 13 0.15 -10.04 29.75
C ASP A 13 -0.14 -10.09 31.26
N GLY A 14 -1.23 -10.75 31.67
CA GLY A 14 -1.63 -10.87 33.06
C GLY A 14 -2.16 -9.57 33.67
N GLU A 15 -2.62 -8.63 32.87
CA GLU A 15 -3.11 -7.31 33.26
C GLU A 15 -4.60 -7.31 33.68
N LEU A 16 -5.32 -8.42 33.47
CA LEU A 16 -6.73 -8.55 33.87
C LEU A 16 -6.87 -8.88 35.37
N SER A 17 -7.86 -8.30 36.00
CA SER A 17 -8.27 -8.69 37.37
C SER A 17 -8.83 -10.12 37.42
N ALA A 18 -8.85 -10.75 38.57
CA ALA A 18 -9.33 -12.12 38.75
C ALA A 18 -10.80 -12.34 38.30
N GLU A 19 -11.62 -11.29 38.35
CA GLU A 19 -13.01 -11.31 37.90
C GLU A 19 -13.09 -11.24 36.37
N GLU A 20 -12.31 -10.34 35.77
CA GLU A 20 -12.22 -10.17 34.29
C GLU A 20 -11.60 -11.41 33.62
N GLN A 21 -10.65 -12.10 34.26
CA GLN A 21 -10.09 -13.35 33.74
C GLN A 21 -11.15 -14.44 33.64
N LYS A 22 -12.00 -14.62 34.68
CA LYS A 22 -13.10 -15.60 34.63
C LYS A 22 -14.14 -15.28 33.58
N ASP A 23 -14.43 -14.00 33.37
CA ASP A 23 -15.38 -13.58 32.34
C ASP A 23 -14.80 -13.79 30.95
N PHE A 24 -13.50 -13.55 30.75
CA PHE A 24 -12.80 -13.84 29.52
C PHE A 24 -12.75 -15.34 29.21
N GLU A 25 -12.45 -16.19 30.18
CA GLU A 25 -12.45 -17.66 30.03
C GLU A 25 -13.81 -18.20 29.61
N LYS A 26 -14.90 -17.69 30.20
CA LYS A 26 -16.28 -18.04 29.78
C LYS A 26 -16.58 -17.52 28.37
N ALA A 27 -16.08 -16.32 28.00
CA ALA A 27 -16.30 -15.77 26.69
C ALA A 27 -15.57 -16.60 25.60
N ILE A 28 -14.37 -17.14 25.88
CA ILE A 28 -13.66 -18.05 24.95
C ILE A 28 -14.46 -19.36 24.73
N GLU A 29 -15.19 -19.84 25.71
CA GLU A 29 -15.99 -21.06 25.53
C GLU A 29 -17.22 -20.84 24.64
N THR A 30 -17.79 -19.64 24.65
CA THR A 30 -19.05 -19.32 23.99
C THR A 30 -18.89 -18.59 22.65
N ASP A 31 -17.83 -17.80 22.44
CA ASP A 31 -17.52 -17.07 21.20
C ASP A 31 -16.42 -17.80 20.40
N SER A 32 -16.83 -18.55 19.37
CA SER A 32 -15.93 -19.31 18.49
C SER A 32 -14.88 -18.43 17.81
N ARG A 33 -15.19 -17.17 17.53
CA ARG A 33 -14.27 -16.24 16.86
C ARG A 33 -13.25 -15.66 17.85
N LEU A 34 -13.65 -15.40 19.08
CA LEU A 34 -12.72 -15.00 20.15
C LEU A 34 -11.75 -16.14 20.47
N LYS A 35 -12.24 -17.37 20.47
CA LYS A 35 -11.46 -18.60 20.67
C LYS A 35 -10.38 -18.77 19.57
N GLU A 36 -10.77 -18.62 18.31
CA GLU A 36 -9.84 -18.70 17.16
C GLU A 36 -8.74 -17.64 17.25
N LEU A 37 -9.08 -16.39 17.52
CA LEU A 37 -8.14 -15.29 17.68
C LEU A 37 -7.20 -15.50 18.87
N PHE A 38 -7.68 -16.05 19.97
CA PHE A 38 -6.89 -16.36 21.16
C PHE A 38 -5.82 -17.42 20.87
N TYR A 39 -6.20 -18.56 20.24
CA TYR A 39 -5.23 -19.59 19.87
C TYR A 39 -4.22 -19.10 18.84
N LEU A 40 -4.65 -18.30 17.86
CA LEU A 40 -3.74 -17.67 16.89
C LEU A 40 -2.74 -16.75 17.59
N SER A 41 -3.16 -15.98 18.60
CA SER A 41 -2.29 -15.09 19.38
C SER A 41 -1.27 -15.88 20.22
N ILE A 42 -1.67 -17.02 20.78
CA ILE A 42 -0.75 -17.92 21.50
C ILE A 42 0.29 -18.52 20.54
N ASP A 43 -0.12 -18.96 19.35
CA ASP A 43 0.76 -19.58 18.36
C ASP A 43 1.79 -18.56 17.84
N ILE A 44 1.37 -17.32 17.62
CA ILE A 44 2.27 -16.22 17.24
C ILE A 44 3.26 -15.92 18.36
N ASN A 45 2.80 -15.80 19.62
CA ASN A 45 3.68 -15.58 20.77
C ASN A 45 4.67 -16.72 20.98
N LYS A 46 4.25 -17.96 20.77
CA LYS A 46 5.10 -19.14 20.88
C LYS A 46 6.18 -19.18 19.80
N SER A 47 5.84 -18.80 18.58
CA SER A 47 6.78 -18.71 17.44
C SER A 47 7.84 -17.61 17.61
N ILE A 48 7.56 -16.58 18.40
CA ILE A 48 8.48 -15.46 18.64
C ILE A 48 9.43 -15.73 19.81
N VAL A 49 9.07 -16.63 20.74
CA VAL A 49 9.78 -16.78 22.03
C VAL A 49 10.70 -18.00 22.10
N GLU A 50 10.54 -19.03 21.25
CA GLU A 50 11.11 -20.34 21.61
C GLU A 50 12.52 -20.67 21.11
N ASP A 51 13.09 -20.08 20.06
CA ASP A 51 14.42 -20.50 19.61
C ASP A 51 15.55 -19.47 19.78
N ASP A 52 15.29 -18.19 19.51
CA ASP A 52 16.38 -17.21 19.48
C ASP A 52 16.72 -16.59 20.86
N VAL A 53 15.74 -16.45 21.75
CA VAL A 53 15.93 -15.79 23.06
C VAL A 53 16.60 -16.72 24.07
N ILE A 54 16.28 -18.02 24.06
CA ILE A 54 16.88 -19.01 24.94
C ILE A 54 18.33 -19.25 24.54
N ASP A 55 18.64 -19.30 23.23
CA ASP A 55 20.00 -19.48 22.74
C ASP A 55 20.88 -18.23 23.01
N LEU A 56 20.30 -17.04 22.88
CA LEU A 56 20.95 -15.78 23.25
C LEU A 56 21.21 -15.70 24.76
N ARG A 57 20.25 -16.11 25.61
CA ARG A 57 20.41 -16.11 27.06
C ARG A 57 21.49 -17.09 27.53
N ASN A 58 21.52 -18.28 26.94
CA ASN A 58 22.52 -19.31 27.21
C ASN A 58 23.93 -18.89 26.72
N LYS A 59 24.01 -18.16 25.62
CA LYS A 59 25.29 -17.57 25.13
C LYS A 59 25.79 -16.46 26.05
N ILE A 60 24.90 -15.58 26.53
CA ILE A 60 25.22 -14.51 27.49
C ILE A 60 25.65 -15.10 28.82
N GLU A 61 24.98 -16.14 29.35
CA GLU A 61 25.33 -16.78 30.61
C GLU A 61 26.68 -17.49 30.54
N LYS A 62 27.03 -18.12 29.41
CA LYS A 62 28.36 -18.68 29.15
C LYS A 62 29.46 -17.64 29.08
N ILE A 63 29.20 -16.47 28.55
CA ILE A 63 30.16 -15.37 28.47
C ILE A 63 30.38 -14.76 29.88
N VAL A 64 29.31 -14.60 30.65
CA VAL A 64 29.39 -14.05 32.00
C VAL A 64 30.09 -15.00 33.00
N THR A 65 29.89 -16.32 32.86
CA THR A 65 30.51 -17.31 33.75
C THR A 65 31.94 -17.68 33.38
N SER A 66 32.42 -17.34 32.18
CA SER A 66 33.80 -17.66 31.75
C SER A 66 34.83 -16.57 32.06
N GLU A 67 34.45 -15.43 32.57
CA GLU A 67 35.36 -14.31 32.89
C GLU A 67 35.40 -13.93 34.37
N GLU A 68 35.63 -14.86 35.29
CA GLU A 68 36.27 -14.55 36.56
C GLU A 68 37.79 -14.47 36.38
N ARG A 69 38.27 -13.62 35.50
CA ARG A 69 39.66 -13.11 35.54
C ARG A 69 39.64 -11.63 35.94
N THR A 70 39.94 -11.42 37.20
CA THR A 70 40.20 -10.13 37.82
C THR A 70 41.17 -9.30 37.02
N TYR A 71 40.68 -8.50 36.08
CA TYR A 71 41.39 -7.32 35.59
C TYR A 71 40.99 -6.12 36.46
N LYS A 72 41.81 -5.83 37.47
CA LYS A 72 41.81 -4.52 38.13
C LYS A 72 42.37 -3.48 37.16
N THR A 73 41.65 -3.17 36.12
CA THR A 73 41.86 -1.92 35.38
C THR A 73 40.99 -0.85 36.05
N GLY A 74 41.63 0.13 36.66
CA GLY A 74 40.94 1.29 37.19
C GLY A 74 40.35 2.12 36.06
N ILE A 75 39.21 1.63 35.49
CA ILE A 75 38.48 2.38 34.50
C ILE A 75 37.89 3.59 35.21
N ASN A 76 38.33 4.77 34.79
CA ASN A 76 37.91 6.05 35.34
C ASN A 76 36.35 6.11 35.26
N ARG A 77 35.72 6.29 36.41
CA ARG A 77 34.26 6.33 36.56
C ARG A 77 33.61 7.37 35.62
N ASN A 78 34.34 8.38 35.24
CA ASN A 78 33.93 9.40 34.29
C ASN A 78 33.95 8.88 32.83
N PHE A 79 34.87 7.96 32.49
CA PHE A 79 34.95 7.32 31.17
C PHE A 79 33.74 6.41 30.92
N ILE A 80 33.28 5.67 31.93
CA ILE A 80 32.05 4.85 31.84
C ILE A 80 30.81 5.73 31.64
N ARG A 81 30.73 6.89 32.31
CA ARG A 81 29.63 7.84 32.15
C ARG A 81 29.58 8.45 30.74
N VAL A 82 30.74 8.75 30.17
CA VAL A 82 30.85 9.28 28.78
C VAL A 82 30.44 8.21 27.78
N LEU A 83 30.88 6.94 27.94
CA LEU A 83 30.47 5.84 27.09
C LEU A 83 28.96 5.57 27.19
N ALA A 84 28.38 5.60 28.41
CA ALA A 84 26.93 5.46 28.58
C ALA A 84 26.15 6.61 27.92
N ALA A 85 26.62 7.85 28.01
CA ALA A 85 26.02 8.99 27.33
C ALA A 85 26.11 8.88 25.80
N ALA A 86 27.27 8.43 25.28
CA ALA A 86 27.43 8.20 23.84
C ALA A 86 26.51 7.09 23.30
N SER A 87 26.33 5.99 24.06
CA SER A 87 25.44 4.90 23.67
C SER A 87 23.96 5.34 23.62
N ILE A 88 23.53 6.19 24.55
CA ILE A 88 22.17 6.76 24.55
C ILE A 88 21.97 7.66 23.32
N ILE A 89 22.95 8.48 22.96
CA ILE A 89 22.87 9.34 21.78
C ILE A 89 22.78 8.49 20.50
N VAL A 90 23.61 7.46 20.37
CA VAL A 90 23.57 6.53 19.22
C VAL A 90 22.23 5.80 19.16
N PHE A 91 21.71 5.34 20.31
CA PHE A 91 20.40 4.71 20.38
C PHE A 91 19.28 5.66 19.96
N ILE A 92 19.28 6.90 20.41
CA ILE A 92 18.31 7.92 20.01
C ILE A 92 18.39 8.20 18.51
N VAL A 93 19.60 8.25 17.93
CA VAL A 93 19.80 8.45 16.49
C VAL A 93 19.26 7.24 15.71
N ILE A 94 19.56 6.01 16.15
CA ILE A 94 19.03 4.78 15.53
C ILE A 94 17.49 4.74 15.62
N VAL A 95 16.93 5.01 16.79
CA VAL A 95 15.48 5.07 16.97
C VAL A 95 14.87 6.16 16.08
N LYS A 96 15.43 7.36 16.06
CA LYS A 96 14.97 8.43 15.15
C LYS A 96 15.05 8.03 13.68
N THR A 97 16.15 7.43 13.23
CA THR A 97 16.28 6.99 11.83
C THR A 97 15.28 5.90 11.49
N LEU A 98 15.08 4.91 12.36
CA LEU A 98 14.08 3.85 12.16
C LEU A 98 12.64 4.39 12.18
N PHE A 99 12.33 5.33 13.09
CA PHE A 99 11.00 5.96 13.16
C PHE A 99 10.75 6.95 12.02
N LEU A 100 11.77 7.65 11.51
CA LEU A 100 11.64 8.56 10.38
C LEU A 100 11.56 7.81 9.04
N GLN A 101 12.23 6.65 8.91
CA GLN A 101 12.14 5.81 7.71
C GLN A 101 10.82 5.05 7.58
N ASN A 102 10.09 4.79 8.67
CA ASN A 102 8.89 3.94 8.65
C ASN A 102 7.58 4.67 8.34
N ASN A 103 7.61 5.97 8.05
CA ASN A 103 6.38 6.74 7.82
C ASN A 103 6.23 7.31 6.40
N GLN A 104 7.15 6.98 5.49
CA GLN A 104 7.03 7.42 4.10
C GLN A 104 6.36 6.33 3.27
N LEU A 105 5.23 6.67 2.68
CA LEU A 105 4.55 5.78 1.74
C LEU A 105 5.43 5.58 0.51
N THR A 106 5.74 4.34 0.18
CA THR A 106 6.41 4.01 -1.07
C THR A 106 5.52 4.39 -2.26
N ASN A 107 6.10 4.65 -3.43
CA ASN A 107 5.35 4.92 -4.65
C ASN A 107 4.35 3.79 -4.99
N GLN A 108 4.69 2.53 -4.66
CA GLN A 108 3.80 1.39 -4.79
C GLN A 108 2.58 1.49 -3.86
N GLU A 109 2.78 1.83 -2.60
CA GLU A 109 1.70 2.03 -1.63
C GLU A 109 0.85 3.26 -2.00
N LEU A 110 1.49 4.35 -2.42
CA LEU A 110 0.81 5.54 -2.87
C LEU A 110 -0.09 5.22 -4.08
N TYR A 111 0.46 4.54 -5.09
CA TYR A 111 -0.32 4.07 -6.23
C TYR A 111 -1.50 3.17 -5.80
N SER A 112 -1.27 2.16 -4.99
CA SER A 112 -2.30 1.21 -4.58
C SER A 112 -3.43 1.85 -3.76
N ASN A 113 -3.13 2.90 -3.00
CA ASN A 113 -4.12 3.63 -2.20
C ASN A 113 -5.06 4.48 -3.05
N TYR A 114 -4.60 4.97 -4.20
CA TYR A 114 -5.37 5.90 -5.04
C TYR A 114 -5.83 5.30 -6.37
N PHE A 115 -5.22 4.20 -6.84
CA PHE A 115 -5.63 3.54 -8.07
C PHE A 115 -6.89 2.71 -7.83
N THR A 116 -7.93 3.03 -8.57
CA THR A 116 -9.17 2.24 -8.68
C THR A 116 -9.54 2.14 -10.14
N VAL A 117 -9.97 0.95 -10.56
CA VAL A 117 -10.48 0.75 -11.94
C VAL A 117 -11.70 1.64 -12.16
N TYR A 118 -11.73 2.35 -13.29
CA TYR A 118 -12.80 3.30 -13.59
C TYR A 118 -14.12 2.56 -13.84
N ASN A 119 -15.17 2.92 -13.11
CA ASN A 119 -16.47 2.25 -13.23
C ASN A 119 -17.22 2.70 -14.50
N SER A 120 -17.49 1.76 -15.41
CA SER A 120 -17.94 1.99 -16.78
C SER A 120 -19.46 2.03 -17.00
N VAL A 121 -20.28 1.82 -15.98
CA VAL A 121 -21.71 1.41 -16.14
C VAL A 121 -22.57 2.35 -17.00
N SER A 122 -22.15 3.59 -17.24
CA SER A 122 -22.99 4.56 -17.96
C SER A 122 -22.70 4.73 -19.46
N TYR A 123 -21.54 4.30 -19.95
CA TYR A 123 -21.08 4.67 -21.30
C TYR A 123 -21.31 3.63 -22.39
N ALA A 124 -21.52 2.38 -22.05
CA ALA A 124 -21.79 1.29 -23.03
C ALA A 124 -23.09 1.44 -23.81
N ARG A 125 -23.96 2.39 -23.42
CA ARG A 125 -25.29 2.57 -24.05
C ARG A 125 -25.41 3.70 -25.08
N THR A 126 -24.35 4.47 -25.35
CA THR A 126 -24.43 5.69 -26.20
C THR A 126 -23.93 5.45 -27.62
N LEU A 127 -24.01 4.23 -28.14
CA LEU A 127 -23.48 3.92 -29.47
C LEU A 127 -24.52 4.09 -30.55
N VAL A 128 -24.55 5.26 -31.16
CA VAL A 128 -25.36 5.54 -32.35
C VAL A 128 -24.45 5.43 -33.57
N TYR A 129 -24.77 4.48 -34.48
CA TYR A 129 -24.12 4.25 -35.79
C TYR A 129 -22.63 3.93 -35.75
N ILE A 130 -22.30 2.67 -35.49
CA ILE A 130 -20.94 2.13 -35.54
C ILE A 130 -20.94 0.89 -36.41
N ASP A 131 -19.81 0.61 -37.09
CA ASP A 131 -19.55 -0.66 -37.76
C ASP A 131 -19.90 -1.87 -36.86
N ASP A 132 -20.58 -2.89 -37.39
CA ASP A 132 -21.06 -4.01 -36.61
C ASP A 132 -19.91 -4.79 -35.94
N SER A 133 -18.74 -4.85 -36.57
CA SER A 133 -17.54 -5.47 -36.02
C SER A 133 -16.97 -4.65 -34.86
N LEU A 134 -16.90 -3.33 -35.01
CA LEU A 134 -16.47 -2.43 -33.95
C LEU A 134 -17.37 -2.53 -32.74
N ARG A 135 -18.69 -2.50 -32.95
CA ARG A 135 -19.69 -2.65 -31.88
C ARG A 135 -19.55 -4.00 -31.15
N LYS A 136 -19.36 -5.08 -31.88
CA LYS A 136 -19.15 -6.41 -31.32
C LYS A 136 -17.90 -6.44 -30.41
N TYR A 137 -16.77 -5.91 -30.90
CA TYR A 137 -15.56 -5.91 -30.11
C TYR A 137 -15.64 -4.98 -28.89
N GLN A 138 -16.27 -3.81 -29.02
CA GLN A 138 -16.53 -2.93 -27.89
C GLN A 138 -17.38 -3.60 -26.81
N ASN A 139 -18.50 -4.21 -27.21
CA ASN A 139 -19.38 -4.90 -26.26
C ASN A 139 -18.64 -6.01 -25.53
N SER A 140 -17.90 -6.85 -26.24
CA SER A 140 -17.10 -7.91 -25.60
C SER A 140 -16.01 -7.33 -24.69
N ALA A 141 -15.32 -6.25 -25.09
CA ALA A 141 -14.33 -5.62 -24.28
C ALA A 141 -14.90 -5.11 -22.94
N PHE A 142 -16.05 -4.44 -22.99
CA PHE A 142 -16.70 -3.94 -21.79
C PHE A 142 -17.35 -5.04 -20.95
N GLU A 143 -17.86 -6.10 -21.56
CA GLU A 143 -18.37 -7.28 -20.83
C GLU A 143 -17.26 -7.91 -19.99
N PHE A 144 -16.08 -8.17 -20.56
CA PHE A 144 -14.93 -8.67 -19.84
C PHE A 144 -14.41 -7.67 -18.79
N TYR A 145 -14.41 -6.37 -19.12
CA TYR A 145 -14.03 -5.32 -18.19
C TYR A 145 -14.89 -5.31 -16.91
N ILE A 146 -16.20 -5.42 -17.06
CA ILE A 146 -17.17 -5.44 -15.94
C ILE A 146 -17.03 -6.69 -15.08
N ASN A 147 -16.59 -7.80 -15.70
CA ASN A 147 -16.35 -9.07 -15.01
C ASN A 147 -14.92 -9.19 -14.43
N ASP A 148 -14.12 -8.10 -14.44
CA ASP A 148 -12.73 -8.06 -13.99
C ASP A 148 -11.77 -8.99 -14.77
N GLU A 149 -12.19 -9.43 -15.98
CA GLU A 149 -11.40 -10.27 -16.89
C GLU A 149 -10.52 -9.39 -17.80
N TYR A 150 -9.53 -8.69 -17.20
CA TYR A 150 -8.80 -7.63 -17.87
C TYR A 150 -7.96 -8.09 -19.06
N ASP A 151 -7.36 -9.29 -19.02
CA ASP A 151 -6.62 -9.85 -20.16
C ASP A 151 -7.53 -10.03 -21.38
N SER A 152 -8.70 -10.61 -21.18
CA SER A 152 -9.70 -10.79 -22.24
C SER A 152 -10.23 -9.44 -22.73
N SER A 153 -10.49 -8.52 -21.82
CA SER A 153 -10.94 -7.17 -22.11
C SER A 153 -9.94 -6.43 -23.03
N LEU A 154 -8.65 -6.49 -22.71
CA LEU A 154 -7.58 -5.85 -23.50
C LEU A 154 -7.53 -6.40 -24.94
N ILE A 155 -7.67 -7.72 -25.12
CA ILE A 155 -7.71 -8.34 -26.44
C ILE A 155 -8.82 -7.73 -27.30
N TYR A 156 -10.00 -7.54 -26.72
CA TYR A 156 -11.12 -6.98 -27.46
C TYR A 156 -11.05 -5.47 -27.64
N PHE A 157 -10.51 -4.73 -26.69
CA PHE A 157 -10.19 -3.31 -26.88
C PHE A 157 -9.20 -3.12 -28.03
N ASN A 158 -8.13 -3.92 -28.07
CA ASN A 158 -7.15 -3.85 -29.16
C ASN A 158 -7.77 -4.16 -30.53
N LYS A 159 -8.69 -5.16 -30.61
CA LYS A 159 -9.43 -5.44 -31.85
C LYS A 159 -10.30 -4.26 -32.27
N ALA A 160 -10.94 -3.59 -31.33
CA ALA A 160 -11.75 -2.41 -31.59
C ALA A 160 -10.89 -1.23 -32.05
N LEU A 161 -9.73 -1.00 -31.44
CA LEU A 161 -8.78 0.06 -31.80
C LEU A 161 -8.11 -0.16 -33.16
N ILE A 162 -8.04 -1.40 -33.65
CA ILE A 162 -7.59 -1.65 -35.05
C ILE A 162 -8.60 -1.05 -36.04
N ILE A 163 -9.90 -1.04 -35.72
CA ILE A 163 -10.95 -0.50 -36.58
C ILE A 163 -11.05 1.02 -36.39
N ASP A 164 -11.02 1.49 -35.16
CA ASP A 164 -11.17 2.91 -34.82
C ASP A 164 -10.08 3.31 -33.79
N LYS A 165 -8.88 3.59 -34.33
CA LYS A 165 -7.67 3.89 -33.52
C LYS A 165 -7.78 5.21 -32.76
N ASP A 166 -8.58 6.14 -33.27
CA ASP A 166 -8.70 7.50 -32.74
C ASP A 166 -9.89 7.61 -31.75
N ASN A 167 -10.47 6.50 -31.34
CA ASN A 167 -11.59 6.46 -30.41
C ASN A 167 -11.13 6.77 -28.97
N ILE A 168 -11.52 7.91 -28.48
CA ILE A 168 -11.19 8.41 -27.13
C ILE A 168 -11.61 7.42 -26.04
N LEU A 169 -12.85 6.90 -26.11
CA LEU A 169 -13.39 5.95 -25.14
C LEU A 169 -12.54 4.68 -25.07
N LEU A 170 -12.21 4.10 -26.22
CA LEU A 170 -11.42 2.87 -26.31
C LEU A 170 -10.00 3.06 -25.78
N ASN A 171 -9.36 4.18 -26.18
CA ASN A 171 -8.03 4.50 -25.67
C ASN A 171 -8.05 4.72 -24.15
N PHE A 172 -9.04 5.43 -23.61
CA PHE A 172 -9.15 5.65 -22.19
C PHE A 172 -9.25 4.33 -21.40
N TYR A 173 -10.18 3.45 -21.78
CA TYR A 173 -10.36 2.17 -21.08
C TYR A 173 -9.21 1.20 -21.30
N SER A 174 -8.62 1.18 -22.50
CA SER A 174 -7.39 0.41 -22.76
C SER A 174 -6.25 0.87 -21.86
N GLY A 175 -6.10 2.18 -21.67
CA GLY A 175 -5.12 2.73 -20.76
C GLY A 175 -5.30 2.23 -19.32
N ILE A 176 -6.53 2.22 -18.80
CA ILE A 176 -6.84 1.72 -17.45
C ILE A 176 -6.59 0.22 -17.35
N VAL A 177 -7.01 -0.57 -18.35
CA VAL A 177 -6.76 -2.02 -18.37
C VAL A 177 -5.27 -2.31 -18.42
N ASN A 178 -4.52 -1.58 -19.24
CA ASN A 178 -3.06 -1.71 -19.29
C ASN A 178 -2.40 -1.35 -17.94
N MET A 179 -2.87 -0.31 -17.22
CA MET A 179 -2.38 -0.02 -15.85
C MET A 179 -2.67 -1.18 -14.90
N LYS A 180 -3.86 -1.78 -15.00
CA LYS A 180 -4.24 -2.92 -14.14
C LYS A 180 -3.41 -4.17 -14.41
N LEU A 181 -3.00 -4.38 -15.66
CA LEU A 181 -2.13 -5.47 -16.12
C LEU A 181 -0.63 -5.13 -16.04
N GLU A 182 -0.28 -3.97 -15.47
CA GLU A 182 1.10 -3.49 -15.33
C GLU A 182 1.83 -3.24 -16.66
N ASN A 183 1.09 -3.14 -17.76
CA ASN A 183 1.61 -2.75 -19.10
C ASN A 183 1.75 -1.22 -19.15
N TYR A 184 2.66 -0.66 -18.35
CA TYR A 184 2.71 0.78 -18.09
C TYR A 184 3.06 1.63 -19.33
N SER A 185 3.86 1.12 -20.27
CA SER A 185 4.21 1.81 -21.51
C SER A 185 3.00 2.01 -22.42
N GLU A 186 2.20 0.95 -22.57
CA GLU A 186 0.98 0.96 -23.38
C GLU A 186 -0.10 1.82 -22.69
N ALA A 187 -0.18 1.75 -21.36
CA ALA A 187 -1.07 2.61 -20.59
C ALA A 187 -0.75 4.10 -20.80
N GLU A 188 0.53 4.47 -20.73
CA GLU A 188 1.01 5.83 -20.96
C GLU A 188 0.63 6.31 -22.37
N THR A 189 0.86 5.50 -23.39
CA THR A 189 0.49 5.81 -24.77
C THR A 189 -1.00 6.04 -24.94
N ASN A 190 -1.82 5.15 -24.42
CA ASN A 190 -3.28 5.26 -24.51
C ASN A 190 -3.83 6.48 -23.77
N LEU A 191 -3.32 6.77 -22.56
CA LEU A 191 -3.80 7.90 -21.76
C LEU A 191 -3.32 9.24 -22.32
N HIS A 192 -2.10 9.31 -22.86
CA HIS A 192 -1.62 10.49 -23.58
C HIS A 192 -2.48 10.79 -24.81
N PHE A 193 -2.85 9.77 -25.58
CA PHE A 193 -3.76 9.97 -26.70
C PHE A 193 -5.06 10.68 -26.26
N VAL A 194 -5.62 10.29 -25.09
CA VAL A 194 -6.85 10.92 -24.56
C VAL A 194 -6.63 12.38 -24.18
N VAL A 195 -5.51 12.68 -23.51
CA VAL A 195 -5.17 14.04 -23.07
C VAL A 195 -4.83 14.94 -24.25
N ASP A 196 -4.04 14.45 -25.22
CA ASP A 196 -3.59 15.23 -26.38
C ASP A 196 -4.76 15.60 -27.33
N ASN A 197 -5.86 14.85 -27.25
CA ASN A 197 -7.09 15.15 -27.99
C ASN A 197 -8.09 16.03 -27.18
N GLY A 198 -7.64 16.76 -26.18
CA GLY A 198 -8.28 17.75 -25.31
C GLY A 198 -9.80 17.95 -25.39
N GLU A 199 -10.37 18.68 -24.45
CA GLU A 199 -11.82 19.01 -24.38
C GLU A 199 -12.76 17.81 -24.57
N ASN A 200 -12.39 16.62 -24.05
CA ASN A 200 -13.21 15.42 -24.08
C ASN A 200 -13.68 14.99 -22.69
N LEU A 201 -14.65 14.08 -22.63
CA LEU A 201 -15.28 13.64 -21.37
C LEU A 201 -14.33 12.90 -20.43
N PHE A 202 -13.18 12.44 -20.90
CA PHE A 202 -12.22 11.63 -20.14
C PHE A 202 -10.90 12.36 -19.87
N GLU A 203 -10.72 13.58 -20.33
CA GLU A 203 -9.48 14.34 -20.22
C GLU A 203 -9.02 14.45 -18.76
N GLU A 204 -9.88 14.95 -17.87
CA GLU A 204 -9.59 15.11 -16.44
C GLU A 204 -9.25 13.76 -15.78
N GLN A 205 -9.99 12.71 -16.13
CA GLN A 205 -9.74 11.35 -15.66
C GLN A 205 -8.43 10.80 -16.19
N ALA A 206 -8.11 11.03 -17.45
CA ALA A 206 -6.86 10.58 -18.07
C ALA A 206 -5.64 11.25 -17.42
N PHE A 207 -5.71 12.55 -17.11
CA PHE A 207 -4.68 13.23 -16.33
C PHE A 207 -4.51 12.59 -14.94
N TRP A 208 -5.60 12.24 -14.26
CA TRP A 208 -5.52 11.57 -12.98
C TRP A 208 -4.80 10.21 -13.07
N TYR A 209 -5.15 9.38 -14.04
CA TYR A 209 -4.48 8.09 -14.24
C TYR A 209 -3.04 8.25 -14.69
N LEU A 210 -2.70 9.25 -15.51
CA LEU A 210 -1.32 9.58 -15.85
C LEU A 210 -0.50 9.97 -14.62
N ALA A 211 -1.04 10.78 -13.72
CA ALA A 211 -0.36 11.12 -12.48
C ALA A 211 -0.03 9.87 -11.66
N LEU A 212 -1.00 8.96 -11.48
CA LEU A 212 -0.79 7.68 -10.78
C LEU A 212 0.21 6.77 -11.50
N LEU A 213 0.16 6.74 -12.83
CA LEU A 213 1.09 5.99 -13.65
C LEU A 213 2.53 6.50 -13.50
N TYR A 214 2.73 7.81 -13.46
CA TYR A 214 4.05 8.40 -13.21
C TYR A 214 4.57 8.10 -11.81
N ILE A 215 3.70 8.07 -10.80
CA ILE A 215 4.07 7.67 -9.44
C ILE A 215 4.60 6.23 -9.42
N ILE A 216 3.86 5.27 -9.97
CA ILE A 216 4.29 3.86 -9.97
C ILE A 216 5.56 3.63 -10.80
N GLN A 217 5.80 4.43 -11.82
CA GLN A 217 7.01 4.40 -12.62
C GLN A 217 8.19 5.18 -12.01
N ASN A 218 8.05 5.75 -10.81
CA ASN A 218 9.05 6.61 -10.16
C ASN A 218 9.40 7.88 -10.96
N LYS A 219 8.53 8.34 -11.83
CA LYS A 219 8.63 9.59 -12.60
C LYS A 219 8.05 10.76 -11.78
N THR A 220 8.62 11.02 -10.60
CA THR A 220 8.05 11.95 -9.60
C THR A 220 7.84 13.35 -10.16
N ASP A 221 8.79 13.89 -10.91
CA ASP A 221 8.67 15.24 -11.50
C ASP A 221 7.46 15.34 -12.44
N SER A 222 7.26 14.34 -13.30
CA SER A 222 6.12 14.30 -14.20
C SER A 222 4.80 14.16 -13.45
N ALA A 223 4.78 13.34 -12.41
CA ALA A 223 3.60 13.21 -11.55
C ALA A 223 3.24 14.53 -10.88
N VAL A 224 4.23 15.26 -10.35
CA VAL A 224 4.03 16.56 -9.70
C VAL A 224 3.43 17.59 -10.66
N VAL A 225 3.94 17.66 -11.89
CA VAL A 225 3.40 18.60 -12.90
C VAL A 225 1.92 18.35 -13.16
N VAL A 226 1.54 17.09 -13.40
CA VAL A 226 0.14 16.71 -13.67
C VAL A 226 -0.74 16.91 -12.43
N LEU A 227 -0.24 16.59 -11.23
CA LEU A 227 -0.97 16.77 -9.98
C LEU A 227 -1.21 18.25 -9.65
N LEU A 228 -0.26 19.13 -9.96
CA LEU A 228 -0.43 20.58 -9.79
C LEU A 228 -1.51 21.11 -10.72
N ASP A 229 -1.52 20.71 -11.98
CA ASP A 229 -2.57 21.07 -12.91
C ASP A 229 -3.94 20.60 -12.44
N LEU A 230 -4.06 19.34 -12.02
CA LEU A 230 -5.30 18.80 -11.46
C LEU A 230 -5.73 19.52 -10.17
N GLN A 231 -4.79 19.94 -9.33
CA GLN A 231 -5.10 20.68 -8.11
C GLN A 231 -5.69 22.07 -8.44
N GLU A 232 -5.23 22.70 -9.51
CA GLU A 232 -5.66 24.02 -9.93
C GLU A 232 -6.97 23.96 -10.73
N ASN A 233 -7.05 23.09 -11.72
CA ASN A 233 -8.06 23.09 -12.78
C ASN A 233 -9.14 22.02 -12.63
N SER A 234 -8.91 20.92 -11.86
CA SER A 234 -9.88 19.84 -11.72
C SER A 234 -10.90 20.13 -10.60
N PHE A 235 -12.16 19.89 -10.90
CA PHE A 235 -13.19 19.88 -9.86
C PHE A 235 -13.20 18.56 -9.07
N LYS A 236 -13.02 17.44 -9.75
CA LYS A 236 -13.15 16.09 -9.19
C LYS A 236 -11.90 15.63 -8.43
N TYR A 237 -10.72 15.95 -8.94
CA TYR A 237 -9.45 15.42 -8.42
C TYR A 237 -8.66 16.43 -7.58
N LYS A 238 -9.08 17.66 -7.45
CA LYS A 238 -8.42 18.74 -6.71
C LYS A 238 -7.90 18.31 -5.32
N ASN A 239 -8.78 17.77 -4.50
CA ASN A 239 -8.43 17.40 -3.12
C ASN A 239 -7.46 16.20 -3.08
N LYS A 240 -7.71 15.18 -3.90
CA LYS A 240 -6.83 14.00 -3.98
C LYS A 240 -5.44 14.35 -4.51
N SER A 241 -5.36 15.24 -5.51
CA SER A 241 -4.08 15.74 -6.05
C SER A 241 -3.30 16.48 -4.98
N LYS A 242 -3.97 17.34 -4.19
CA LYS A 242 -3.35 18.03 -3.07
C LYS A 242 -2.80 17.05 -2.02
N GLU A 243 -3.57 16.03 -1.64
CA GLU A 243 -3.15 15.00 -0.68
C GLU A 243 -1.87 14.29 -1.15
N ILE A 244 -1.82 13.87 -2.41
CA ILE A 244 -0.64 13.21 -2.99
C ILE A 244 0.56 14.18 -3.03
N LEU A 245 0.35 15.42 -3.45
CA LEU A 245 1.41 16.45 -3.48
C LEU A 245 1.97 16.71 -2.08
N ASP A 246 1.12 16.75 -1.05
CA ASP A 246 1.56 16.94 0.33
C ASP A 246 2.36 15.73 0.85
N ILE A 247 2.10 14.52 0.36
CA ILE A 247 2.89 13.32 0.65
C ILE A 247 4.24 13.40 -0.04
N ILE A 248 4.27 13.64 -1.36
CA ILE A 248 5.50 13.71 -2.17
C ILE A 248 6.45 14.81 -1.71
N LYS A 249 5.95 15.96 -1.24
CA LYS A 249 6.77 17.09 -0.76
C LYS A 249 7.41 16.86 0.60
N ARG A 250 7.01 15.83 1.34
CA ARG A 250 7.62 15.47 2.63
C ARG A 250 8.86 14.60 2.47
N ASP A 251 9.08 14.10 1.27
CA ASP A 251 10.27 13.35 0.84
C ASP A 251 11.35 14.31 0.35
#